data_97d10414100b973413021ea304e9b1f7
#
_entry.id   97d10414100b973413021ea304e9b1f7
#
_cell.length_a   1.000
_cell.length_b   1.000
_cell.length_c   1.000
_cell.angle_alpha   90.00
_cell.angle_beta   90.00
_cell.angle_gamma   90.00
#
_symmetry.space_group_name_H-M   'P 1'
#
loop_
_entity.id
_entity.type
_entity.pdbx_description
1 polymer ?
#
loop_
_entity_poly.entity_id
_entity_poly.type
_entity_poly.pdbx_seq_one_letter_code
_entity_poly.pdbx_strand_id
1 'polypeptide(L)'
;MATLRILNPVAGKSTDNTRRSARRVGGFEGKVVGLYDNRKPSGAVVLERLAGHLTSRFRDIEVRQYVGSIGARAVATAEDAERMADECDAVIGIRAD
;
A
#
# COMPACT_ATOMS: atom_id res chain seq x y z
N MET A 1 34.34 33.10 -1.25
CA MET A 1 33.42 32.88 -2.36
C MET A 1 32.52 31.68 -2.05
N ALA A 2 31.27 31.89 -2.14
CA ALA A 2 30.33 30.79 -1.90
C ALA A 2 30.45 29.74 -2.98
N THR A 3 30.76 28.53 -2.60
CA THR A 3 30.77 27.43 -3.54
C THR A 3 29.30 26.98 -3.75
N LEU A 4 28.87 27.10 -4.98
CA LEU A 4 27.54 26.65 -5.31
C LEU A 4 27.53 25.13 -5.32
N ARG A 5 26.92 24.55 -4.31
CA ARG A 5 26.72 23.12 -4.28
C ARG A 5 25.44 22.79 -4.97
N ILE A 6 25.57 22.19 -6.13
CA ILE A 6 24.39 21.67 -6.81
C ILE A 6 24.07 20.33 -6.15
N LEU A 7 22.96 20.31 -5.44
CA LEU A 7 22.50 19.06 -4.85
C LEU A 7 21.96 18.17 -5.97
N ASN A 8 22.47 16.96 -6.01
CA ASN A 8 21.95 15.96 -6.92
C ASN A 8 20.47 15.71 -6.57
N PRO A 9 19.54 15.88 -7.54
CA PRO A 9 18.14 15.65 -7.25
C PRO A 9 17.80 14.19 -6.98
N VAL A 10 18.72 13.28 -7.25
CA VAL A 10 18.51 11.87 -6.93
C VAL A 10 18.63 11.70 -5.42
N ALA A 11 17.61 11.11 -4.81
CA ALA A 11 17.63 10.82 -3.40
C ALA A 11 18.83 9.92 -3.08
N GLY A 12 19.63 10.35 -2.10
CA GLY A 12 20.75 9.55 -1.65
C GLY A 12 20.28 8.19 -1.18
N LYS A 13 21.06 7.17 -1.46
CA LYS A 13 20.76 5.84 -0.93
C LYS A 13 20.85 5.90 0.58
N SER A 14 19.80 5.40 1.22
CA SER A 14 19.84 5.22 2.66
C SER A 14 20.96 4.24 3.01
N THR A 15 21.74 4.57 4.02
CA THR A 15 22.74 3.64 4.54
C THR A 15 22.11 2.53 5.35
N ASP A 16 20.85 2.68 5.69
CA ASP A 16 20.09 1.64 6.38
C ASP A 16 19.46 0.71 5.35
N ASN A 17 20.19 -0.34 5.00
CA ASN A 17 19.75 -1.34 4.03
C ASN A 17 18.97 -2.49 4.68
N THR A 18 18.42 -2.27 5.87
CA THR A 18 17.65 -3.32 6.55
C THR A 18 16.27 -3.52 5.95
N ARG A 19 15.77 -2.52 5.24
CA ARG A 19 14.45 -2.61 4.62
C ARG A 19 14.56 -3.24 3.23
N ARG A 20 13.94 -4.39 3.09
CA ARG A 20 13.84 -5.08 1.81
C ARG A 20 12.40 -5.04 1.34
N SER A 21 12.22 -5.16 0.03
CA SER A 21 10.89 -5.35 -0.52
C SER A 21 10.28 -6.64 0.02
N ALA A 22 8.97 -6.63 0.21
CA ALA A 22 8.26 -7.81 0.65
C ALA A 22 8.44 -8.95 -0.35
N ARG A 23 8.43 -10.18 0.17
CA ARG A 23 8.46 -11.36 -0.70
C ARG A 23 7.20 -11.38 -1.55
N ARG A 24 7.35 -11.74 -2.82
CA ARG A 24 6.19 -11.89 -3.69
C ARG A 24 5.37 -13.11 -3.30
N VAL A 25 4.06 -12.96 -3.33
CA VAL A 25 3.17 -14.09 -3.16
C VAL A 25 3.12 -14.90 -4.46
N GLY A 26 3.03 -16.21 -4.35
CA GLY A 26 2.98 -17.10 -5.50
C GLY A 26 1.64 -17.08 -6.23
N GLY A 27 0.60 -16.62 -5.60
CA GLY A 27 -0.75 -16.52 -6.14
C GLY A 27 -1.67 -16.01 -5.05
N PHE A 28 -2.91 -15.66 -5.41
CA PHE A 28 -3.84 -15.10 -4.45
C PHE A 28 -4.86 -16.09 -3.90
N GLU A 29 -4.91 -17.31 -4.43
CA GLU A 29 -5.83 -18.32 -3.92
C GLU A 29 -5.54 -18.62 -2.44
N GLY A 30 -6.56 -18.56 -1.62
CA GLY A 30 -6.44 -18.82 -0.20
C GLY A 30 -5.68 -17.78 0.59
N LYS A 31 -5.37 -16.64 -0.02
CA LYS A 31 -4.61 -15.58 0.63
C LYS A 31 -5.51 -14.47 1.14
N VAL A 32 -4.99 -13.69 2.07
CA VAL A 32 -5.64 -12.48 2.57
C VAL A 32 -5.04 -11.29 1.87
N VAL A 33 -5.87 -10.56 1.15
CA VAL A 33 -5.46 -9.35 0.43
C VAL A 33 -6.15 -8.15 1.08
N GLY A 34 -5.34 -7.21 1.55
CA GLY A 34 -5.83 -5.96 2.08
C GLY A 34 -6.01 -4.93 0.98
N LEU A 35 -7.08 -4.17 1.04
CA LEU A 35 -7.31 -3.03 0.15
C LEU A 35 -7.29 -1.77 0.99
N TYR A 36 -6.32 -0.91 0.72
CA TYR A 36 -6.13 0.31 1.49
C TYR A 36 -6.70 1.51 0.74
N ASP A 37 -7.64 2.21 1.37
CA ASP A 37 -8.29 3.40 0.85
C ASP A 37 -7.68 4.62 1.53
N ASN A 38 -7.13 5.55 0.75
CA ASN A 38 -6.59 6.79 1.28
C ASN A 38 -7.65 7.88 1.48
N ARG A 39 -8.93 7.53 1.38
CA ARG A 39 -10.08 8.41 1.62
C ARG A 39 -10.23 9.55 0.61
N LYS A 40 -9.64 9.42 -0.54
CA LYS A 40 -9.90 10.36 -1.63
C LYS A 40 -11.19 9.99 -2.36
N PRO A 41 -11.84 10.95 -3.01
CA PRO A 41 -13.04 10.67 -3.78
C PRO A 41 -12.83 9.57 -4.81
N SER A 42 -13.81 8.73 -5.00
CA SER A 42 -13.82 7.62 -5.94
C SER A 42 -12.93 6.42 -5.57
N GLY A 43 -12.07 6.55 -4.57
CA GLY A 43 -11.20 5.45 -4.15
C GLY A 43 -11.99 4.24 -3.67
N ALA A 44 -13.02 4.48 -2.86
CA ALA A 44 -13.85 3.40 -2.34
C ALA A 44 -14.56 2.62 -3.45
N VAL A 45 -15.03 3.32 -4.49
CA VAL A 45 -15.71 2.68 -5.62
C VAL A 45 -14.73 1.79 -6.40
N VAL A 46 -13.52 2.27 -6.64
CA VAL A 46 -12.49 1.51 -7.34
C VAL A 46 -12.12 0.26 -6.55
N LEU A 47 -11.91 0.40 -5.25
CA LEU A 47 -11.56 -0.73 -4.39
C LEU A 47 -12.69 -1.74 -4.28
N GLU A 48 -13.93 -1.29 -4.24
CA GLU A 48 -15.08 -2.18 -4.22
C GLU A 48 -15.14 -3.03 -5.51
N ARG A 49 -14.93 -2.40 -6.65
CA ARG A 49 -14.88 -3.13 -7.93
C ARG A 49 -13.71 -4.09 -7.99
N LEU A 50 -12.56 -3.66 -7.50
CA LEU A 50 -11.40 -4.53 -7.42
C LEU A 50 -11.65 -5.74 -6.53
N ALA A 51 -12.28 -5.52 -5.38
CA ALA A 51 -12.66 -6.63 -4.49
C ALA A 51 -13.55 -7.63 -5.20
N GLY A 52 -14.53 -7.15 -5.95
CA GLY A 52 -15.42 -8.03 -6.74
C GLY A 52 -14.65 -8.85 -7.78
N HIS A 53 -13.72 -8.23 -8.49
CA HIS A 53 -12.89 -8.92 -9.46
C HIS A 53 -11.98 -9.96 -8.79
N LEU A 54 -11.36 -9.62 -7.69
CA LEU A 54 -10.49 -10.55 -6.97
C LEU A 54 -11.26 -11.75 -6.44
N THR A 55 -12.41 -11.53 -5.84
CA THR A 55 -13.22 -12.62 -5.28
C THR A 55 -13.79 -13.52 -6.36
N SER A 56 -14.08 -13.00 -7.55
CA SER A 56 -14.57 -13.81 -8.65
C SER A 56 -13.46 -14.56 -9.38
N ARG A 57 -12.25 -14.05 -9.36
CA ARG A 57 -11.12 -14.62 -10.11
C ARG A 57 -10.32 -15.64 -9.32
N PHE A 58 -10.17 -15.42 -8.02
CA PHE A 58 -9.31 -16.26 -7.18
C PHE A 58 -10.16 -17.01 -6.16
N ARG A 59 -9.89 -18.31 -6.05
CA ARG A 59 -10.63 -19.18 -5.15
C ARG A 59 -10.17 -18.96 -3.70
N ASP A 60 -11.14 -18.90 -2.80
CA ASP A 60 -10.88 -18.80 -1.36
C ASP A 60 -10.05 -17.58 -0.94
N ILE A 61 -10.04 -16.54 -1.77
CA ILE A 61 -9.38 -15.29 -1.41
C ILE A 61 -10.20 -14.57 -0.34
N GLU A 62 -9.52 -14.04 0.67
CA GLU A 62 -10.14 -13.14 1.64
C GLU A 62 -9.71 -11.72 1.33
N VAL A 63 -10.66 -10.82 1.18
CA VAL A 63 -10.39 -9.41 0.92
C VAL A 63 -10.79 -8.62 2.15
N ARG A 64 -9.83 -7.84 2.68
CA ARG A 64 -10.06 -6.96 3.82
C ARG A 64 -9.89 -5.52 3.39
N GLN A 65 -10.77 -4.66 3.87
CA GLN A 65 -10.68 -3.23 3.56
C GLN A 65 -10.13 -2.47 4.74
N TYR A 66 -9.21 -1.57 4.45
CA TYR A 66 -8.61 -0.68 5.43
C TYR A 66 -8.79 0.75 4.94
N VAL A 67 -9.14 1.63 5.86
CA VAL A 67 -9.35 3.04 5.54
C VAL A 67 -8.33 3.85 6.30
N GLY A 68 -7.64 4.72 5.60
CA GLY A 68 -6.64 5.58 6.20
C GLY A 68 -7.22 6.62 7.14
N SER A 69 -6.35 7.19 7.95
CA SER A 69 -6.70 8.25 8.87
C SER A 69 -7.14 9.50 8.12
N ILE A 70 -7.95 10.31 8.79
CA ILE A 70 -8.41 11.57 8.22
C ILE A 70 -7.23 12.52 8.07
N GLY A 71 -7.12 13.11 6.90
CA GLY A 71 -6.11 14.12 6.64
C GLY A 71 -5.85 14.30 5.15
N ALA A 72 -5.34 15.46 4.81
CA ALA A 72 -5.12 15.82 3.41
C ALA A 72 -4.12 14.89 2.69
N ARG A 73 -3.33 14.17 3.42
CA ARG A 73 -2.30 13.29 2.85
C ARG A 73 -2.58 11.82 3.04
N ALA A 74 -3.55 11.46 3.82
CA ALA A 74 -4.05 10.09 4.03
C ALA A 74 -3.00 8.98 3.78
N VAL A 75 -1.83 9.16 4.36
CA VAL A 75 -0.76 8.18 4.27
C VAL A 75 -0.95 7.18 5.40
N ALA A 76 -0.72 5.92 5.11
CA ALA A 76 -0.79 4.90 6.14
C ALA A 76 0.20 5.21 7.25
N THR A 77 -0.25 5.16 8.49
CA THR A 77 0.63 5.29 9.63
C THR A 77 1.46 4.03 9.79
N ALA A 78 2.56 4.13 10.56
CA ALA A 78 3.36 2.94 10.87
C ALA A 78 2.53 1.86 11.55
N GLU A 79 1.61 2.27 12.42
CA GLU A 79 0.69 1.35 13.09
C GLU A 79 -0.24 0.65 12.10
N ASP A 80 -0.81 1.39 11.16
CA ASP A 80 -1.65 0.80 10.11
C ASP A 80 -0.84 -0.18 9.25
N ALA A 81 0.38 0.18 8.88
CA ALA A 81 1.23 -0.68 8.09
C ALA A 81 1.56 -1.98 8.81
N GLU A 82 1.87 -1.90 10.10
CA GLU A 82 2.14 -3.09 10.90
C GLU A 82 0.91 -3.99 11.00
N ARG A 83 -0.25 -3.39 11.21
CA ARG A 83 -1.50 -4.15 11.30
C ARG A 83 -1.78 -4.88 10.00
N MET A 84 -1.65 -4.19 8.87
CA MET A 84 -1.85 -4.82 7.57
C MET A 84 -0.82 -5.91 7.28
N ALA A 85 0.43 -5.69 7.68
CA ALA A 85 1.47 -6.70 7.52
C ALA A 85 1.19 -7.97 8.32
N ASP A 86 0.60 -7.82 9.50
CA ASP A 86 0.25 -8.97 10.35
C ASP A 86 -1.00 -9.71 9.84
N GLU A 87 -1.95 -8.99 9.29
CA GLU A 87 -3.25 -9.55 8.92
C GLU A 87 -3.33 -10.02 7.47
N CYS A 88 -2.49 -9.47 6.59
CA CYS A 88 -2.60 -9.69 5.15
C CYS A 88 -1.36 -10.34 4.56
N ASP A 89 -1.56 -11.13 3.52
CA ASP A 89 -0.46 -11.67 2.71
C ASP A 89 0.01 -10.65 1.66
N ALA A 90 -0.89 -9.81 1.20
CA ALA A 90 -0.59 -8.74 0.26
C ALA A 90 -1.54 -7.56 0.50
N VAL A 91 -1.11 -6.37 0.11
CA VAL A 91 -1.92 -5.16 0.23
C VAL A 91 -1.88 -4.40 -1.09
N ILE A 92 -3.05 -3.98 -1.53
CA ILE A 92 -3.18 -3.09 -2.69
C ILE A 92 -3.68 -1.75 -2.17
N GLY A 93 -2.88 -0.72 -2.35
CA GLY A 93 -3.24 0.62 -1.97
C GLY A 93 -3.69 1.43 -3.17
N ILE A 94 -4.73 2.22 -2.99
CA ILE A 94 -5.12 3.19 -3.99
C ILE A 94 -4.68 4.57 -3.55
N ARG A 95 -4.11 5.30 -4.48
CA ARG A 95 -3.70 6.67 -4.27
C ARG A 95 -4.36 7.53 -5.33
N ALA A 96 -5.40 8.21 -4.93
CA ALA A 96 -6.12 9.13 -5.80
C ALA A 96 -5.91 10.56 -5.30
N ASP A 97 -5.93 11.49 -6.20
CA ASP A 97 -5.90 12.91 -5.86
C ASP A 97 -7.30 13.50 -5.81
#